data_f49d30be280c96bda301b8944830ac4e
#
_entry.id   f49d30be280c96bda301b8944830ac4e
#
_cell.length_a   1.000
_cell.length_b   1.000
_cell.length_c   1.000
_cell.angle_alpha   90.00
_cell.angle_beta   90.00
_cell.angle_gamma   90.00
#
_symmetry.space_group_name_H-M   'P 1'
#
loop_
_entity.id
_entity.type
_entity.pdbx_description
1 polymer ?
#
loop_
_entity_poly.entity_id
_entity_poly.type
_entity_poly.pdbx_seq_one_letter_code
_entity_poly.pdbx_strand_id
1 'polypeptide(L)'
;MEQFPYIIKGKSFKDIRGELVYNNDFDASQIKRMYSITNSVERPVRGWQGHKIEKRWFSSSVGQVKIDVIKVDNWKVPDSKASIESFLIFAQSGDVLFVPDGYITRISSLTENATILVFSDFLMGEIQDDYKYDLDYFNSKYPM
;
A
#
# COMPACT_ATOMS: atom_id res chain seq x y z
N MET A 1 4.29 -17.32 13.17
CA MET A 1 2.87 -16.89 13.10
C MET A 1 2.63 -16.14 11.81
N GLU A 2 1.60 -16.49 11.09
CA GLU A 2 1.26 -15.81 9.84
C GLU A 2 0.74 -14.41 10.12
N GLN A 3 1.19 -13.44 9.29
CA GLN A 3 0.72 -12.07 9.38
C GLN A 3 -0.24 -11.77 8.24
N PHE A 4 -1.16 -10.85 8.47
CA PHE A 4 -2.14 -10.40 7.48
C PHE A 4 -2.07 -8.89 7.33
N PRO A 5 -2.48 -8.33 6.18
CA PRO A 5 -2.61 -6.88 6.05
C PRO A 5 -3.64 -6.33 7.05
N TYR A 6 -3.34 -5.19 7.63
CA TYR A 6 -4.29 -4.51 8.52
C TYR A 6 -3.98 -3.04 8.64
N ILE A 7 -5.00 -2.27 9.04
CA ILE A 7 -4.87 -0.83 9.26
C ILE A 7 -4.43 -0.56 10.71
N ILE A 8 -3.34 0.19 10.86
CA ILE A 8 -2.93 0.77 12.13
C ILE A 8 -3.59 2.14 12.21
N LYS A 9 -4.58 2.29 13.08
CA LYS A 9 -5.44 3.46 13.12
C LYS A 9 -4.71 4.70 13.61
N GLY A 10 -4.83 5.80 12.85
CA GLY A 10 -4.34 7.11 13.24
C GLY A 10 -5.44 7.97 13.83
N LYS A 11 -5.08 9.20 14.11
CA LYS A 11 -5.97 10.22 14.67
C LYS A 11 -5.60 11.59 14.13
N SER A 12 -6.49 12.55 14.33
CA SER A 12 -6.21 13.92 13.98
C SER A 12 -6.72 14.85 15.08
N PHE A 13 -6.11 16.03 15.16
CA PHE A 13 -6.49 17.08 16.08
C PHE A 13 -6.40 18.41 15.35
N LYS A 14 -7.41 19.26 15.53
CA LYS A 14 -7.49 20.56 14.86
C LYS A 14 -7.75 21.65 15.86
N ASP A 15 -6.98 22.73 15.77
CA ASP A 15 -7.22 23.93 16.56
C ASP A 15 -6.85 25.17 15.72
N ILE A 16 -6.74 26.34 16.38
CA ILE A 16 -6.46 27.60 15.68
C ILE A 16 -5.11 27.59 14.94
N ARG A 17 -4.18 26.73 15.33
CA ARG A 17 -2.86 26.63 14.69
C ARG A 17 -2.88 25.80 13.41
N GLY A 18 -3.95 25.02 13.16
CA GLY A 18 -4.05 24.13 12.01
C GLY A 18 -4.42 22.72 12.44
N GLU A 19 -3.99 21.76 11.65
CA GLU A 19 -4.35 20.36 11.85
C GLU A 19 -3.11 19.50 12.10
N LEU A 20 -3.19 18.64 13.11
CA LEU A 20 -2.18 17.61 13.41
C LEU A 20 -2.77 16.24 13.10
N VAL A 21 -2.16 15.53 12.14
CA VAL A 21 -2.54 14.15 11.81
C VAL A 21 -1.41 13.25 12.29
N TYR A 22 -1.74 12.25 13.09
CA TYR A 22 -0.70 11.46 13.75
C TYR A 22 -1.13 10.01 13.93
N ASN A 23 -0.14 9.16 14.20
CA ASN A 23 -0.36 7.75 14.47
C ASN A 23 0.63 7.32 15.55
N ASN A 24 0.13 7.16 16.79
CA ASN A 24 0.96 6.80 17.94
C ASN A 24 1.15 5.29 18.09
N ASP A 25 0.45 4.49 17.29
CA ASP A 25 0.54 3.03 17.35
C ASP A 25 1.45 2.47 16.26
N PHE A 26 1.84 3.30 15.30
CA PHE A 26 2.75 2.91 14.23
C PHE A 26 4.18 2.91 14.76
N ASP A 27 4.79 1.73 14.81
CA ASP A 27 6.18 1.55 15.22
C ASP A 27 7.06 1.47 13.97
N ALA A 28 7.89 2.47 13.77
CA ALA A 28 8.74 2.58 12.59
C ALA A 28 10.12 1.92 12.79
N SER A 29 10.31 1.13 13.83
CA SER A 29 11.63 0.58 14.19
C SER A 29 12.20 -0.35 13.12
N GLN A 30 11.37 -0.96 12.28
CA GLN A 30 11.82 -1.84 11.20
C GLN A 30 12.04 -1.11 9.87
N ILE A 31 11.71 0.17 9.79
CA ILE A 31 11.74 0.92 8.53
C ILE A 31 13.19 1.26 8.17
N LYS A 32 13.58 0.94 6.94
CA LYS A 32 14.90 1.23 6.41
C LYS A 32 14.89 2.22 5.24
N ARG A 33 13.77 2.35 4.54
CA ARG A 33 13.66 3.33 3.43
C ARG A 33 12.22 3.77 3.24
N MET A 34 12.08 4.88 2.53
CA MET A 34 10.80 5.51 2.24
C MET A 34 10.78 6.00 0.80
N TYR A 35 9.62 5.93 0.18
CA TYR A 35 9.37 6.56 -1.11
C TYR A 35 7.90 6.97 -1.20
N SER A 36 7.57 7.80 -2.19
CA SER A 36 6.19 8.21 -2.40
C SER A 36 5.76 7.90 -3.82
N ILE A 37 4.46 7.67 -3.98
CA ILE A 37 3.84 7.39 -5.27
C ILE A 37 2.68 8.36 -5.46
N THR A 38 2.68 9.06 -6.59
CA THR A 38 1.55 9.86 -7.06
C THR A 38 1.23 9.37 -8.46
N ASN A 39 0.09 8.73 -8.65
CA ASN A 39 -0.31 8.24 -9.96
C ASN A 39 -0.69 9.41 -10.87
N SER A 40 -0.37 9.28 -12.16
CA SER A 40 -0.78 10.29 -13.13
C SER A 40 -2.30 10.26 -13.34
N VAL A 41 -2.86 11.36 -13.84
CA VAL A 41 -4.29 11.46 -14.14
C VAL A 41 -4.69 10.45 -15.23
N GLU A 42 -3.82 10.23 -16.21
CA GLU A 42 -4.07 9.29 -17.31
C GLU A 42 -3.99 7.84 -16.86
N ARG A 43 -3.22 7.56 -15.81
CA ARG A 43 -3.03 6.20 -15.28
C ARG A 43 -3.20 6.21 -13.77
N PRO A 44 -4.46 6.28 -13.31
CA PRO A 44 -4.73 6.44 -11.86
C PRO A 44 -4.54 5.16 -11.06
N VAL A 45 -4.12 4.06 -11.69
CA VAL A 45 -3.93 2.77 -11.03
C VAL A 45 -2.55 2.23 -11.34
N ARG A 46 -1.85 1.82 -10.29
CA ARG A 46 -0.52 1.23 -10.37
C ARG A 46 -0.54 -0.16 -9.75
N GLY A 47 0.01 -1.13 -10.44
CA GLY A 47 0.11 -2.49 -9.94
C GLY A 47 0.07 -3.49 -11.10
N TRP A 48 -0.05 -4.69 -10.84
CA TRP A 48 0.15 -5.36 -9.54
C TRP A 48 1.65 -5.51 -9.29
N GLN A 49 2.07 -5.20 -8.09
CA GLN A 49 3.48 -5.29 -7.74
C GLN A 49 3.62 -5.69 -6.28
N GLY A 50 4.61 -6.49 -5.97
CA GLY A 50 4.82 -6.85 -4.59
C GLY A 50 6.07 -7.66 -4.35
N HIS A 51 6.11 -8.23 -3.16
CA HIS A 51 7.33 -8.76 -2.60
C HIS A 51 7.07 -10.05 -1.83
N LYS A 52 7.96 -10.99 -2.03
CA LYS A 52 7.92 -12.28 -1.36
C LYS A 52 8.55 -12.20 0.04
N ILE A 53 9.49 -11.27 0.22
CA ILE A 53 10.31 -11.15 1.44
C ILE A 53 10.08 -9.82 2.14
N GLU A 54 9.99 -8.73 1.38
CA GLU A 54 9.92 -7.36 1.89
C GLU A 54 8.53 -7.05 2.47
N LYS A 55 8.50 -6.40 3.63
CA LYS A 55 7.27 -5.87 4.23
C LYS A 55 7.15 -4.39 3.92
N ARG A 56 5.92 -3.90 3.82
CA ARG A 56 5.66 -2.50 3.48
C ARG A 56 4.59 -1.92 4.39
N TRP A 57 4.69 -0.61 4.57
CA TRP A 57 3.69 0.20 5.29
C TRP A 57 3.30 1.36 4.40
N PHE A 58 2.01 1.65 4.31
CA PHE A 58 1.47 2.66 3.39
C PHE A 58 0.68 3.69 4.19
N SER A 59 0.94 4.97 3.91
CA SER A 59 0.21 6.09 4.51
C SER A 59 -0.06 7.15 3.46
N SER A 60 -1.27 7.71 3.43
CA SER A 60 -1.59 8.76 2.46
C SER A 60 -1.14 10.12 2.99
N SER A 61 -0.44 10.89 2.17
CA SER A 61 -0.04 12.25 2.49
C SER A 61 -0.94 13.29 1.83
N VAL A 62 -1.59 12.94 0.71
CA VAL A 62 -2.53 13.80 -0.02
C VAL A 62 -3.66 12.93 -0.54
N GLY A 63 -4.90 13.37 -0.30
CA GLY A 63 -6.08 12.76 -0.90
C GLY A 63 -6.43 11.37 -0.38
N GLN A 64 -7.05 10.60 -1.26
CA GLN A 64 -7.53 9.26 -0.96
C GLN A 64 -6.99 8.24 -1.95
N VAL A 65 -6.60 7.10 -1.43
CA VAL A 65 -6.18 5.97 -2.25
C VAL A 65 -6.89 4.70 -1.79
N LYS A 66 -7.08 3.79 -2.73
CA LYS A 66 -7.51 2.43 -2.45
C LYS A 66 -6.34 1.50 -2.72
N ILE A 67 -6.02 0.66 -1.76
CA ILE A 67 -4.96 -0.34 -1.92
C ILE A 67 -5.61 -1.71 -1.88
N ASP A 68 -5.49 -2.43 -2.99
CA ASP A 68 -5.93 -3.82 -3.09
C ASP A 68 -4.73 -4.73 -2.84
N VAL A 69 -4.94 -5.80 -2.10
CA VAL A 69 -3.87 -6.75 -1.76
C VAL A 69 -4.30 -8.16 -2.11
N ILE A 70 -3.34 -8.96 -2.57
CA ILE A 70 -3.52 -10.38 -2.86
C ILE A 70 -2.37 -11.13 -2.21
N LYS A 71 -2.69 -12.19 -1.49
CA LYS A 71 -1.69 -13.14 -1.02
C LYS A 71 -1.30 -14.04 -2.19
N VAL A 72 -0.01 -14.13 -2.46
CA VAL A 72 0.50 -14.91 -3.60
C VAL A 72 0.91 -16.30 -3.14
N ASP A 73 0.38 -17.31 -3.81
CA ASP A 73 0.69 -18.72 -3.53
C ASP A 73 1.85 -19.23 -4.39
N ASN A 74 1.87 -18.87 -5.64
CA ASN A 74 2.89 -19.27 -6.60
C ASN A 74 3.38 -18.05 -7.36
N TRP A 75 4.63 -17.66 -7.15
CA TRP A 75 5.17 -16.41 -7.70
C TRP A 75 5.45 -16.45 -9.19
N LYS A 76 5.61 -17.64 -9.76
CA LYS A 76 5.76 -17.80 -11.23
C LYS A 76 4.43 -17.68 -11.94
N VAL A 77 3.41 -18.38 -11.42
CA VAL A 77 2.07 -18.40 -12.01
C VAL A 77 1.07 -18.29 -10.87
N PRO A 78 0.81 -17.06 -10.38
CA PRO A 78 -0.17 -16.90 -9.32
C PRO A 78 -1.56 -17.34 -9.75
N ASP A 79 -2.38 -17.73 -8.77
CA ASP A 79 -3.78 -18.06 -9.03
C ASP A 79 -4.51 -16.79 -9.46
N SER A 80 -4.96 -16.74 -10.73
CA SER A 80 -5.66 -15.58 -11.28
C SER A 80 -7.00 -15.32 -10.62
N LYS A 81 -7.52 -16.29 -9.85
CA LYS A 81 -8.79 -16.18 -9.13
C LYS A 81 -8.58 -15.93 -7.64
N ALA A 82 -7.37 -15.56 -7.23
CA ALA A 82 -7.08 -15.28 -5.82
C ALA A 82 -7.98 -14.16 -5.28
N SER A 83 -8.29 -14.25 -4.00
CA SER A 83 -9.13 -13.26 -3.33
C SER A 83 -8.41 -11.93 -3.20
N ILE A 84 -9.16 -10.85 -3.43
CA ILE A 84 -8.66 -9.49 -3.33
C ILE A 84 -9.29 -8.85 -2.10
N GLU A 85 -8.44 -8.30 -1.22
CA GLU A 85 -8.87 -7.50 -0.09
C GLU A 85 -8.53 -6.04 -0.37
N SER A 86 -9.43 -5.12 -0.02
CA SER A 86 -9.26 -3.69 -0.34
C SER A 86 -9.26 -2.84 0.91
N PHE A 87 -8.42 -1.82 0.92
CA PHE A 87 -8.31 -0.86 2.02
C PHE A 87 -8.39 0.56 1.46
N LEU A 88 -9.16 1.42 2.13
CA LEU A 88 -9.24 2.84 1.80
C LEU A 88 -8.40 3.62 2.79
N ILE A 89 -7.54 4.51 2.28
CA ILE A 89 -6.64 5.31 3.10
C ILE A 89 -6.84 6.79 2.74
N PHE A 90 -7.09 7.60 3.76
CA PHE A 90 -7.31 9.04 3.63
C PHE A 90 -6.18 9.79 4.30
N ALA A 91 -5.72 10.87 3.66
CA ALA A 91 -4.62 11.66 4.21
C ALA A 91 -4.94 12.20 5.62
N GLN A 92 -6.20 12.58 5.88
CA GLN A 92 -6.60 13.16 7.14
C GLN A 92 -6.78 12.15 8.26
N SER A 93 -6.72 10.86 7.97
CA SER A 93 -6.96 9.83 8.99
C SER A 93 -5.72 9.51 9.82
N GLY A 94 -4.53 9.67 9.22
CA GLY A 94 -3.28 9.21 9.85
C GLY A 94 -3.13 7.70 9.88
N ASP A 95 -4.01 6.98 9.19
CA ASP A 95 -3.96 5.52 9.15
C ASP A 95 -2.72 5.04 8.38
N VAL A 96 -2.18 3.90 8.82
CA VAL A 96 -1.08 3.22 8.14
C VAL A 96 -1.53 1.80 7.84
N LEU A 97 -1.45 1.41 6.57
CA LEU A 97 -1.71 0.03 6.17
C LEU A 97 -0.42 -0.76 6.22
N PHE A 98 -0.41 -1.81 7.03
CA PHE A 98 0.68 -2.78 7.03
C PHE A 98 0.38 -3.87 6.00
N VAL A 99 1.35 -4.15 5.12
CA VAL A 99 1.27 -5.25 4.16
C VAL A 99 2.48 -6.16 4.40
N PRO A 100 2.25 -7.36 4.92
CA PRO A 100 3.37 -8.27 5.20
C PRO A 100 3.99 -8.80 3.91
N ASP A 101 5.12 -9.50 4.06
CA ASP A 101 5.72 -10.25 2.97
C ASP A 101 4.73 -11.28 2.39
N GLY A 102 4.93 -11.62 1.14
CA GLY A 102 4.06 -12.60 0.47
C GLY A 102 2.84 -12.00 -0.22
N TYR A 103 2.75 -10.68 -0.32
CA TYR A 103 1.61 -9.98 -0.91
C TYR A 103 2.01 -9.09 -2.06
N ILE A 104 1.09 -8.93 -3.01
CA ILE A 104 1.19 -7.90 -4.06
C ILE A 104 0.10 -6.87 -3.84
N THR A 105 0.31 -5.68 -4.37
CA THR A 105 -0.62 -4.56 -4.21
C THR A 105 -0.97 -3.92 -5.53
N ARG A 106 -2.18 -3.34 -5.56
CA ARG A 106 -2.63 -2.45 -6.62
C ARG A 106 -3.09 -1.15 -5.95
N ILE A 107 -2.54 -0.03 -6.39
CA ILE A 107 -2.78 1.28 -5.77
C ILE A 107 -3.61 2.12 -6.73
N SER A 108 -4.81 2.47 -6.32
CA SER A 108 -5.74 3.29 -7.11
C SER A 108 -5.91 4.65 -6.46
N SER A 109 -5.68 5.71 -7.24
CA SER A 109 -5.93 7.09 -6.80
C SER A 109 -7.43 7.36 -6.88
N LEU A 110 -8.04 7.74 -5.78
CA LEU A 110 -9.47 8.07 -5.73
C LEU A 110 -9.72 9.56 -5.86
N THR A 111 -8.71 10.37 -5.60
CA THR A 111 -8.75 11.82 -5.79
C THR A 111 -7.56 12.22 -6.65
N GLU A 112 -7.67 13.39 -7.28
CA GLU A 112 -6.59 13.93 -8.10
C GLU A 112 -5.40 14.27 -7.20
N ASN A 113 -4.19 13.98 -7.69
CA ASN A 113 -2.93 14.21 -6.96
C ASN A 113 -2.80 13.43 -5.66
N ALA A 114 -3.60 12.39 -5.46
CA ALA A 114 -3.46 11.54 -4.27
C ALA A 114 -2.03 10.98 -4.23
N THR A 115 -1.41 11.07 -3.06
CA THR A 115 -0.02 10.65 -2.87
C THR A 115 0.06 9.71 -1.68
N ILE A 116 0.72 8.58 -1.87
CA ILE A 116 0.93 7.58 -0.84
C ILE A 116 2.42 7.53 -0.48
N LEU A 117 2.70 7.51 0.82
CA LEU A 117 4.04 7.24 1.33
C LEU A 117 4.17 5.75 1.56
N VAL A 118 5.28 5.17 1.12
CA VAL A 118 5.55 3.75 1.28
C VAL A 118 6.85 3.58 2.05
N PHE A 119 6.80 2.76 3.08
CA PHE A 119 7.96 2.43 3.90
C PHE A 119 8.29 0.96 3.73
N SER A 120 9.57 0.63 3.72
CA SER A 120 10.06 -0.73 3.52
C SER A 120 11.05 -1.11 4.60
N ASP A 121 11.11 -2.40 4.93
CA ASP A 121 12.07 -2.93 5.90
C ASP A 121 13.40 -3.35 5.28
N PHE A 122 13.63 -3.05 4.00
CA PHE A 122 14.88 -3.32 3.31
C PHE A 122 15.40 -2.07 2.62
N LEU A 123 16.72 -1.94 2.55
CA LEU A 123 17.37 -0.91 1.76
C LEU A 123 17.27 -1.26 0.26
N MET A 124 17.28 -0.24 -0.58
CA MET A 124 17.27 -0.45 -2.03
C MET A 124 18.47 -1.27 -2.46
N GLY A 125 18.22 -2.34 -3.21
CA GLY A 125 19.27 -3.21 -3.71
C GLY A 125 19.77 -4.26 -2.72
N GLU A 126 19.26 -4.25 -1.49
CA GLU A 126 19.66 -5.22 -0.46
C GLU A 126 19.21 -6.64 -0.82
N ILE A 127 18.05 -6.76 -1.46
CA ILE A 127 17.50 -8.02 -1.95
C ILE A 127 16.90 -7.82 -3.33
N GLN A 128 16.77 -8.92 -4.08
CA GLN A 128 16.03 -8.92 -5.35
C GLN A 128 14.70 -9.62 -5.11
N ASP A 129 13.64 -8.84 -5.00
CA ASP A 129 12.37 -9.33 -4.51
C ASP A 129 11.19 -8.56 -5.13
N ASP A 130 11.36 -8.10 -6.37
CA ASP A 130 10.36 -7.29 -7.05
C ASP A 130 9.63 -8.12 -8.09
N TYR A 131 8.32 -8.29 -7.90
CA TYR A 131 7.45 -9.06 -8.77
C TYR A 131 6.35 -8.17 -9.32
N LYS A 132 6.13 -8.23 -10.63
CA LYS A 132 5.11 -7.44 -11.32
C LYS A 132 4.22 -8.35 -12.15
N TYR A 133 2.93 -8.04 -12.14
CA TYR A 133 1.92 -8.75 -12.93
C TYR A 133 1.03 -7.73 -13.61
N ASP A 134 0.47 -8.08 -14.77
CA ASP A 134 -0.43 -7.18 -15.48
C ASP A 134 -1.67 -6.87 -14.66
N LEU A 135 -2.21 -5.67 -14.83
CA LEU A 135 -3.41 -5.23 -14.11
C LEU A 135 -4.61 -6.14 -14.36
N ASP A 136 -4.69 -6.75 -15.53
CA ASP A 136 -5.79 -7.64 -15.91
C ASP A 136 -5.51 -9.12 -15.63
N TYR A 137 -4.38 -9.44 -15.02
CA TYR A 137 -4.01 -10.83 -14.75
C TYR A 137 -4.99 -11.51 -13.80
N PHE A 138 -5.40 -10.81 -12.74
CA PHE A 138 -6.26 -11.39 -11.72
C PHE A 138 -7.72 -11.20 -12.09
N ASN A 139 -8.55 -12.14 -11.67
CA ASN A 139 -9.95 -12.22 -12.06
C ASN A 139 -10.83 -11.17 -11.39
N SER A 140 -10.29 -10.05 -11.06
CA SER A 140 -11.07 -8.88 -10.68
C SER A 140 -11.31 -8.07 -11.95
N LYS A 141 -12.56 -7.70 -12.17
CA LYS A 141 -12.85 -6.81 -13.29
C LYS A 141 -12.17 -5.50 -13.06
N TYR A 142 -11.36 -5.08 -14.00
CA TYR A 142 -10.68 -3.82 -13.93
C TYR A 142 -10.88 -3.04 -15.24
N PRO A 143 -11.13 -1.74 -15.13
CA PRO A 143 -11.42 -0.97 -13.92
C PRO A 143 -12.77 -1.34 -13.34
N MET A 144 -12.86 -1.27 -12.02
CA MET A 144 -14.10 -1.57 -11.31
C MET A 144 -15.01 -0.36 -11.27
#